data_be3ff1e600d5a745d8bffa55f76d47ee
#
_entry.id   be3ff1e600d5a745d8bffa55f76d47ee
#
_cell.length_a   1.000
_cell.length_b   1.000
_cell.length_c   1.000
_cell.angle_alpha   90.00
_cell.angle_beta   90.00
_cell.angle_gamma   90.00
#
_symmetry.space_group_name_H-M   'P 1'
#
loop_
_entity.id
_entity.type
_entity.pdbx_description
1 polymer ?
#
loop_
_entity_poly.entity_id
_entity_poly.type
_entity_poly.pdbx_seq_one_letter_code
_entity_poly.pdbx_strand_id
1 'polypeptide(L)'
;MALSIGVDVGGTKIAAGVVDEEGVVLATVRRDSPATSREAIFETIAAVADELAAQYDAPTVGVGAAGFTSSDRNTMVHGTNLDWTGARIADEVGGRTGKRVVAENDANAAGWAEARFGAGAGKDNVLVVTLGTGVGGAVIINGRLVRGAAGFAAEIGHINIVPDGRPCGCGLRGCLERYASGTALGVNGWELAKFRPDYAARIIELSGGDPNRISGKAVTAAAREGDPAALECYARLGRALGQGLADLAAVLDPEVIVMTGGMTEAGPILLEPVTAAFRAHLTAHARRPEIPVLISSAGQDAGLVGAADLARQAD
;
A
#
# COMPACT_ATOMS: atom_id res chain seq x y z
N MET A 1 -8.89 18.41 -21.44
CA MET A 1 -8.64 17.45 -20.34
C MET A 1 -7.84 16.30 -20.90
N ALA A 2 -6.63 16.10 -20.40
CA ALA A 2 -5.81 14.95 -20.81
C ALA A 2 -6.25 13.73 -19.99
N LEU A 3 -6.95 12.79 -20.63
CA LEU A 3 -7.36 11.54 -20.01
C LEU A 3 -6.23 10.51 -20.03
N SER A 4 -6.19 9.66 -19.03
CA SER A 4 -5.27 8.51 -18.93
C SER A 4 -6.01 7.30 -18.38
N ILE A 5 -5.61 6.10 -18.77
CA ILE A 5 -6.12 4.86 -18.21
C ILE A 5 -5.17 4.41 -17.10
N GLY A 6 -5.72 4.15 -15.92
CA GLY A 6 -5.00 3.47 -14.84
C GLY A 6 -5.47 2.04 -14.72
N VAL A 7 -4.54 1.13 -14.53
CA VAL A 7 -4.80 -0.29 -14.30
C VAL A 7 -4.13 -0.70 -13.00
N ASP A 8 -4.89 -1.24 -12.07
CA ASP A 8 -4.41 -1.84 -10.82
C ASP A 8 -4.49 -3.36 -10.93
N VAL A 9 -3.32 -4.02 -10.90
CA VAL A 9 -3.19 -5.46 -11.11
C VAL A 9 -2.96 -6.16 -9.79
N GLY A 10 -4.05 -6.69 -9.23
CA GLY A 10 -4.00 -7.55 -8.05
C GLY A 10 -3.94 -9.04 -8.38
N GLY A 11 -3.61 -9.87 -7.40
CA GLY A 11 -3.52 -11.33 -7.57
C GLY A 11 -4.85 -12.03 -7.91
N THR A 12 -6.00 -11.40 -7.63
CA THR A 12 -7.34 -11.96 -7.88
C THR A 12 -8.17 -11.15 -8.85
N LYS A 13 -7.89 -9.87 -9.00
CA LYS A 13 -8.65 -8.93 -9.84
C LYS A 13 -7.72 -7.93 -10.52
N ILE A 14 -8.10 -7.54 -11.73
CA ILE A 14 -7.55 -6.41 -12.47
C ILE A 14 -8.65 -5.36 -12.53
N ALA A 15 -8.37 -4.16 -12.02
CA ALA A 15 -9.25 -3.02 -12.09
C ALA A 15 -8.64 -1.96 -13.02
N ALA A 16 -9.41 -1.41 -13.93
CA ALA A 16 -8.99 -0.33 -14.81
C ALA A 16 -9.99 0.81 -14.78
N GLY A 17 -9.50 2.04 -14.98
CA GLY A 17 -10.37 3.21 -15.06
C GLY A 17 -9.78 4.34 -15.90
N VAL A 18 -10.66 5.14 -16.50
CA VAL A 18 -10.30 6.40 -17.14
C VAL A 18 -10.29 7.49 -16.09
N VAL A 19 -9.18 8.21 -15.99
CA VAL A 19 -8.95 9.24 -14.97
C VAL A 19 -8.59 10.56 -15.63
N ASP A 20 -9.22 11.65 -15.20
CA ASP A 20 -8.91 13.00 -15.63
C ASP A 20 -7.74 13.64 -14.86
N GLU A 21 -7.42 14.91 -15.15
CA GLU A 21 -6.31 15.66 -14.55
C GLU A 21 -6.55 15.97 -13.06
N GLU A 22 -7.79 15.98 -12.63
CA GLU A 22 -8.22 16.22 -11.26
C GLU A 22 -8.28 14.92 -10.42
N GLY A 23 -7.96 13.76 -11.04
CA GLY A 23 -8.00 12.45 -10.38
C GLY A 23 -9.39 11.85 -10.29
N VAL A 24 -10.38 12.39 -11.03
CA VAL A 24 -11.74 11.86 -11.07
C VAL A 24 -11.80 10.65 -11.99
N VAL A 25 -12.39 9.57 -11.49
CA VAL A 25 -12.61 8.34 -12.26
C VAL A 25 -13.92 8.47 -13.04
N LEU A 26 -13.81 8.53 -14.39
CA LEU A 26 -14.96 8.72 -15.29
C LEU A 26 -15.65 7.40 -15.66
N ALA A 27 -14.89 6.31 -15.75
CA ALA A 27 -15.38 4.97 -16.06
C ALA A 27 -14.47 3.92 -15.44
N THR A 28 -15.02 2.75 -15.10
CA THR A 28 -14.24 1.63 -14.57
C THR A 28 -14.65 0.30 -15.22
N VAL A 29 -13.66 -0.56 -15.39
CA VAL A 29 -13.83 -1.96 -15.81
C VAL A 29 -13.08 -2.86 -14.82
N ARG A 30 -13.68 -4.00 -14.47
CA ARG A 30 -13.04 -4.99 -13.59
C ARG A 30 -13.12 -6.38 -14.22
N ARG A 31 -12.02 -7.14 -14.11
CA ARG A 31 -11.90 -8.52 -14.57
C ARG A 31 -11.23 -9.36 -13.49
N ASP A 32 -11.46 -10.66 -13.51
CA ASP A 32 -10.69 -11.59 -12.69
C ASP A 32 -9.25 -11.65 -13.20
N SER A 33 -8.29 -11.73 -12.29
CA SER A 33 -6.87 -11.83 -12.65
C SER A 33 -6.55 -13.27 -13.05
N PRO A 34 -6.06 -13.52 -14.29
CA PRO A 34 -5.62 -14.83 -14.71
C PRO A 34 -4.23 -15.14 -14.15
N ALA A 35 -4.11 -15.27 -12.82
CA ALA A 35 -2.85 -15.31 -12.07
C ALA A 35 -1.87 -16.42 -12.48
N THR A 36 -2.29 -17.40 -13.31
CA THR A 36 -1.50 -18.57 -13.71
C THR A 36 -0.76 -18.39 -15.05
N SER A 37 -1.01 -17.30 -15.78
CA SER A 37 -0.42 -17.09 -17.10
C SER A 37 -0.04 -15.62 -17.29
N ARG A 38 1.26 -15.38 -17.46
CA ARG A 38 1.81 -14.06 -17.79
C ARG A 38 1.15 -13.46 -19.05
N GLU A 39 1.01 -14.26 -20.09
CA GLU A 39 0.40 -13.85 -21.34
C GLU A 39 -1.05 -13.44 -21.17
N ALA A 40 -1.84 -14.23 -20.44
CA ALA A 40 -3.23 -13.91 -20.16
C ALA A 40 -3.40 -12.65 -19.29
N ILE A 41 -2.43 -12.34 -18.42
CA ILE A 41 -2.43 -11.08 -17.67
C ILE A 41 -2.26 -9.90 -18.65
N PHE A 42 -1.30 -9.96 -19.57
CA PHE A 42 -1.09 -8.89 -20.56
C PHE A 42 -2.27 -8.73 -21.51
N GLU A 43 -2.86 -9.82 -21.97
CA GLU A 43 -4.08 -9.82 -22.77
C GLU A 43 -5.25 -9.17 -22.02
N THR A 44 -5.40 -9.48 -20.72
CA THR A 44 -6.47 -8.90 -19.90
C THR A 44 -6.24 -7.39 -19.69
N ILE A 45 -5.00 -6.97 -19.40
CA ILE A 45 -4.67 -5.54 -19.26
C ILE A 45 -4.96 -4.80 -20.57
N ALA A 46 -4.51 -5.33 -21.70
CA ALA A 46 -4.77 -4.73 -23.01
C ALA A 46 -6.26 -4.65 -23.31
N ALA A 47 -7.01 -5.74 -23.08
CA ALA A 47 -8.45 -5.78 -23.34
C ALA A 47 -9.23 -4.74 -22.51
N VAL A 48 -8.94 -4.57 -21.21
CA VAL A 48 -9.62 -3.55 -20.40
C VAL A 48 -9.22 -2.13 -20.80
N ALA A 49 -7.96 -1.92 -21.22
CA ALA A 49 -7.50 -0.63 -21.73
C ALA A 49 -8.18 -0.27 -23.06
N ASP A 50 -8.31 -1.21 -24.00
CA ASP A 50 -8.96 -1.00 -25.29
C ASP A 50 -10.48 -0.79 -25.12
N GLU A 51 -11.14 -1.51 -24.22
CA GLU A 51 -12.56 -1.32 -23.89
C GLU A 51 -12.85 0.12 -23.41
N LEU A 52 -11.99 0.66 -22.55
CA LEU A 52 -12.11 2.03 -22.08
C LEU A 52 -11.75 3.05 -23.18
N ALA A 53 -10.70 2.77 -23.96
CA ALA A 53 -10.26 3.63 -25.04
C ALA A 53 -11.26 3.72 -26.22
N ALA A 54 -12.13 2.74 -26.37
CA ALA A 54 -13.21 2.78 -27.36
C ALA A 54 -14.23 3.91 -27.10
N GLN A 55 -14.31 4.38 -25.84
CA GLN A 55 -15.27 5.39 -25.41
C GLN A 55 -14.61 6.73 -25.03
N TYR A 56 -13.29 6.69 -24.71
CA TYR A 56 -12.55 7.85 -24.21
C TYR A 56 -11.22 8.00 -24.94
N ASP A 57 -10.89 9.21 -25.36
CA ASP A 57 -9.58 9.52 -25.93
C ASP A 57 -8.52 9.60 -24.83
N ALA A 58 -7.98 8.43 -24.46
CA ALA A 58 -6.96 8.27 -23.43
C ALA A 58 -5.69 7.66 -24.05
N PRO A 59 -4.67 8.48 -24.37
CA PRO A 59 -3.48 8.04 -25.12
C PRO A 59 -2.47 7.27 -24.27
N THR A 60 -2.61 7.30 -22.94
CA THR A 60 -1.63 6.71 -22.00
C THR A 60 -2.27 5.70 -21.07
N VAL A 61 -1.48 4.69 -20.69
CA VAL A 61 -1.88 3.63 -19.74
C VAL A 61 -0.82 3.51 -18.64
N GLY A 62 -1.24 3.66 -17.40
CA GLY A 62 -0.42 3.34 -16.23
C GLY A 62 -0.82 1.99 -15.65
N VAL A 63 0.15 1.11 -15.39
CA VAL A 63 -0.08 -0.20 -14.80
C VAL A 63 0.55 -0.25 -13.42
N GLY A 64 -0.26 -0.22 -12.37
CA GLY A 64 0.15 -0.45 -10.98
C GLY A 64 0.15 -1.96 -10.67
N ALA A 65 1.23 -2.46 -10.12
CA ALA A 65 1.39 -3.89 -9.91
C ALA A 65 2.26 -4.21 -8.68
N ALA A 66 1.88 -5.25 -7.93
CA ALA A 66 2.61 -5.69 -6.76
C ALA A 66 3.99 -6.28 -7.15
N GLY A 67 5.06 -5.68 -6.65
CA GLY A 67 6.44 -6.10 -6.89
C GLY A 67 7.38 -4.94 -7.19
N PHE A 68 8.64 -5.28 -7.51
CA PHE A 68 9.67 -4.30 -7.84
C PHE A 68 9.64 -3.93 -9.32
N THR A 69 9.37 -2.68 -9.60
CA THR A 69 9.37 -2.13 -10.97
C THR A 69 10.70 -1.43 -11.24
N SER A 70 11.26 -1.65 -12.42
CA SER A 70 12.52 -1.00 -12.85
C SER A 70 12.40 0.53 -12.92
N SER A 71 13.52 1.22 -12.77
CA SER A 71 13.56 2.69 -12.78
C SER A 71 13.13 3.32 -14.12
N ASP A 72 13.24 2.57 -15.23
CA ASP A 72 12.73 2.95 -16.57
C ASP A 72 11.21 2.73 -16.72
N ARG A 73 10.56 2.20 -15.69
CA ARG A 73 9.11 1.98 -15.64
C ARG A 73 8.58 1.04 -16.72
N ASN A 74 9.41 0.10 -17.13
CA ASN A 74 9.06 -0.87 -18.17
C ASN A 74 8.91 -2.29 -17.61
N THR A 75 9.80 -2.70 -16.70
CA THR A 75 9.98 -4.10 -16.34
C THR A 75 9.57 -4.39 -14.89
N MET A 76 8.80 -5.43 -14.67
CA MET A 76 8.60 -6.04 -13.35
C MET A 76 9.87 -6.87 -13.03
N VAL A 77 10.77 -6.29 -12.23
CA VAL A 77 12.03 -6.96 -11.86
C VAL A 77 11.78 -8.19 -11.01
N HIS A 78 10.81 -8.08 -10.09
CA HIS A 78 10.36 -9.20 -9.25
C HIS A 78 8.88 -9.03 -8.90
N GLY A 79 8.07 -10.00 -9.29
CA GLY A 79 6.65 -10.04 -8.95
C GLY A 79 6.43 -10.82 -7.65
N THR A 80 5.59 -10.32 -6.76
CA THR A 80 5.29 -10.96 -5.48
C THR A 80 4.13 -11.94 -5.55
N ASN A 81 3.10 -11.64 -6.34
CA ASN A 81 1.84 -12.38 -6.35
C ASN A 81 1.53 -13.06 -7.69
N LEU A 82 2.28 -12.75 -8.72
CA LEU A 82 2.08 -13.22 -10.08
C LEU A 82 3.41 -13.67 -10.68
N ASP A 83 3.37 -14.68 -11.56
CA ASP A 83 4.57 -15.19 -12.25
C ASP A 83 4.92 -14.31 -13.45
N TRP A 84 5.40 -13.12 -13.19
CA TRP A 84 5.83 -12.16 -14.21
C TRP A 84 7.18 -11.47 -13.93
N THR A 85 7.99 -12.08 -13.09
CA THR A 85 9.37 -11.63 -12.85
C THR A 85 10.13 -11.54 -14.17
N GLY A 86 10.77 -10.38 -14.42
CA GLY A 86 11.48 -10.07 -15.66
C GLY A 86 10.57 -9.70 -16.83
N ALA A 87 9.26 -9.54 -16.61
CA ALA A 87 8.30 -9.18 -17.66
C ALA A 87 8.40 -7.69 -18.03
N ARG A 88 8.51 -7.40 -19.33
CA ARG A 88 8.51 -6.02 -19.88
C ARG A 88 7.09 -5.52 -20.06
N ILE A 89 6.44 -5.14 -18.96
CA ILE A 89 5.00 -4.81 -18.93
C ILE A 89 4.66 -3.69 -19.90
N ALA A 90 5.45 -2.60 -19.91
CA ALA A 90 5.13 -1.44 -20.74
C ALA A 90 5.25 -1.78 -22.22
N ASP A 91 6.28 -2.53 -22.65
CA ASP A 91 6.42 -2.95 -24.03
C ASP A 91 5.32 -3.95 -24.46
N GLU A 92 5.04 -4.93 -23.62
CA GLU A 92 4.07 -5.99 -23.92
C GLU A 92 2.65 -5.43 -24.04
N VAL A 93 2.23 -4.58 -23.12
CA VAL A 93 0.91 -3.95 -23.17
C VAL A 93 0.88 -2.85 -24.24
N GLY A 94 1.95 -2.08 -24.37
CA GLY A 94 2.07 -1.04 -25.41
C GLY A 94 2.01 -1.61 -26.83
N GLY A 95 2.67 -2.74 -27.08
CA GLY A 95 2.62 -3.45 -28.37
C GLY A 95 1.22 -3.95 -28.74
N ARG A 96 0.39 -4.30 -27.74
CA ARG A 96 -0.98 -4.79 -27.96
C ARG A 96 -1.97 -3.63 -28.18
N THR A 97 -1.82 -2.55 -27.45
CA THR A 97 -2.80 -1.44 -27.44
C THR A 97 -2.42 -0.28 -28.36
N GLY A 98 -1.17 -0.23 -28.81
CA GLY A 98 -0.64 0.93 -29.56
C GLY A 98 -0.52 2.21 -28.72
N LYS A 99 -0.65 2.11 -27.38
CA LYS A 99 -0.60 3.24 -26.46
C LYS A 99 0.75 3.35 -25.77
N ARG A 100 1.05 4.55 -25.25
CA ARG A 100 2.18 4.72 -24.34
C ARG A 100 1.82 4.10 -22.97
N VAL A 101 2.62 3.14 -22.54
CA VAL A 101 2.40 2.42 -21.28
C VAL A 101 3.56 2.66 -20.33
N VAL A 102 3.26 2.78 -19.04
CA VAL A 102 4.27 2.76 -17.96
C VAL A 102 3.84 1.81 -16.86
N ALA A 103 4.79 1.08 -16.31
CA ALA A 103 4.59 0.25 -15.13
C ALA A 103 5.03 0.99 -13.86
N GLU A 104 4.34 0.74 -12.76
CA GLU A 104 4.67 1.26 -11.44
C GLU A 104 4.39 0.21 -10.36
N ASN A 105 5.08 0.30 -9.24
CA ASN A 105 4.71 -0.45 -8.05
C ASN A 105 3.33 -0.01 -7.52
N ASP A 106 2.53 -0.94 -7.02
CA ASP A 106 1.16 -0.69 -6.54
C ASP A 106 1.11 0.29 -5.35
N ALA A 107 2.02 0.15 -4.38
CA ALA A 107 2.09 1.07 -3.24
C ALA A 107 2.55 2.48 -3.67
N ASN A 108 3.48 2.58 -4.63
CA ASN A 108 3.87 3.83 -5.23
C ASN A 108 2.70 4.51 -5.95
N ALA A 109 1.94 3.76 -6.75
CA ALA A 109 0.78 4.29 -7.46
C ALA A 109 -0.29 4.80 -6.47
N ALA A 110 -0.68 3.98 -5.50
CA ALA A 110 -1.65 4.39 -4.48
C ALA A 110 -1.15 5.59 -3.66
N GLY A 111 0.13 5.58 -3.28
CA GLY A 111 0.74 6.68 -2.54
C GLY A 111 0.83 7.98 -3.35
N TRP A 112 1.07 7.89 -4.63
CA TRP A 112 1.02 9.05 -5.53
C TRP A 112 -0.38 9.67 -5.58
N ALA A 113 -1.43 8.84 -5.69
CA ALA A 113 -2.81 9.33 -5.65
C ALA A 113 -3.12 10.06 -4.33
N GLU A 114 -2.67 9.53 -3.20
CA GLU A 114 -2.84 10.20 -1.90
C GLU A 114 -2.13 11.54 -1.82
N ALA A 115 -0.92 11.63 -2.36
CA ALA A 115 -0.14 12.87 -2.37
C ALA A 115 -0.73 13.93 -3.31
N ARG A 116 -1.32 13.51 -4.44
CA ARG A 116 -1.86 14.41 -5.45
C ARG A 116 -3.30 14.82 -5.20
N PHE A 117 -4.15 13.88 -4.82
CA PHE A 117 -5.60 14.03 -4.80
C PHE A 117 -6.23 13.67 -3.44
N GLY A 118 -5.46 13.05 -2.54
CA GLY A 118 -5.93 12.58 -1.26
C GLY A 118 -5.49 13.44 -0.08
N ALA A 119 -5.26 12.79 1.06
CA ALA A 119 -4.93 13.45 2.33
C ALA A 119 -3.58 14.19 2.33
N GLY A 120 -2.70 13.90 1.37
CA GLY A 120 -1.42 14.60 1.16
C GLY A 120 -1.48 15.76 0.18
N ALA A 121 -2.66 16.06 -0.39
CA ALA A 121 -2.78 17.09 -1.43
C ALA A 121 -2.27 18.47 -0.98
N GLY A 122 -1.53 19.14 -1.87
CA GLY A 122 -0.94 20.45 -1.60
C GLY A 122 0.34 20.42 -0.78
N LYS A 123 0.93 19.22 -0.55
CA LYS A 123 2.21 19.02 0.11
C LYS A 123 3.26 18.51 -0.87
N ASP A 124 4.48 19.03 -0.74
CA ASP A 124 5.62 18.64 -1.60
C ASP A 124 6.38 17.45 -1.03
N ASN A 125 6.36 17.25 0.30
CA ASN A 125 7.08 16.18 0.97
C ASN A 125 6.10 15.30 1.75
N VAL A 126 5.76 14.15 1.20
CA VAL A 126 4.73 13.26 1.73
C VAL A 126 5.31 11.86 1.92
N LEU A 127 5.10 11.28 3.09
CA LEU A 127 5.30 9.85 3.32
C LEU A 127 3.94 9.15 3.32
N VAL A 128 3.73 8.23 2.40
CA VAL A 128 2.52 7.39 2.38
C VAL A 128 2.87 5.99 2.83
N VAL A 129 2.03 5.41 3.68
CA VAL A 129 2.20 4.06 4.24
C VAL A 129 0.95 3.25 3.94
N THR A 130 1.10 2.19 3.16
CA THR A 130 0.02 1.24 2.85
C THR A 130 -0.01 0.12 3.88
N LEU A 131 -1.15 -0.02 4.56
CA LEU A 131 -1.36 -0.99 5.64
C LEU A 131 -2.44 -2.01 5.22
N GLY A 132 -1.98 -3.21 4.87
CA GLY A 132 -2.80 -4.32 4.43
C GLY A 132 -2.33 -5.65 5.03
N THR A 133 -2.27 -6.70 4.23
CA THR A 133 -1.63 -7.99 4.59
C THR A 133 -0.17 -7.77 4.98
N GLY A 134 0.53 -6.90 4.24
CA GLY A 134 1.87 -6.39 4.51
C GLY A 134 1.89 -4.89 4.81
N VAL A 135 3.08 -4.30 4.71
CA VAL A 135 3.34 -2.85 4.81
C VAL A 135 4.12 -2.41 3.59
N GLY A 136 3.51 -1.56 2.78
CA GLY A 136 4.19 -0.88 1.68
C GLY A 136 4.30 0.63 1.93
N GLY A 137 4.88 1.36 0.98
CA GLY A 137 4.96 2.80 1.09
C GLY A 137 5.28 3.49 -0.21
N ALA A 138 5.11 4.81 -0.18
CA ALA A 138 5.58 5.71 -1.21
C ALA A 138 6.18 6.95 -0.56
N VAL A 139 7.23 7.47 -1.16
CA VAL A 139 7.92 8.68 -0.71
C VAL A 139 7.84 9.72 -1.82
N ILE A 140 7.29 10.87 -1.49
CA ILE A 140 7.25 12.03 -2.36
C ILE A 140 8.18 13.11 -1.77
N ILE A 141 9.11 13.62 -2.57
CA ILE A 141 10.03 14.70 -2.20
C ILE A 141 10.02 15.76 -3.28
N ASN A 142 9.82 17.03 -2.88
CA ASN A 142 9.69 18.15 -3.80
C ASN A 142 8.66 17.91 -4.90
N GLY A 143 7.50 17.34 -4.53
CA GLY A 143 6.40 17.03 -5.43
C GLY A 143 6.68 15.89 -6.42
N ARG A 144 7.74 15.08 -6.22
CA ARG A 144 8.12 13.99 -7.11
C ARG A 144 8.19 12.65 -6.37
N LEU A 145 7.66 11.61 -6.99
CA LEU A 145 7.74 10.24 -6.47
C LEU A 145 9.19 9.74 -6.51
N VAL A 146 9.69 9.28 -5.37
CA VAL A 146 11.04 8.74 -5.21
C VAL A 146 11.04 7.25 -5.54
N ARG A 147 11.69 6.90 -6.65
CA ARG A 147 11.84 5.50 -7.12
C ARG A 147 13.21 4.92 -6.78
N GLY A 148 14.21 5.77 -6.50
CA GLY A 148 15.60 5.33 -6.32
C GLY A 148 16.30 4.97 -7.63
N ALA A 149 17.56 4.57 -7.51
CA ALA A 149 18.41 4.30 -8.68
C ALA A 149 17.95 3.09 -9.51
N ALA A 150 17.39 2.07 -8.84
CA ALA A 150 16.96 0.83 -9.47
C ALA A 150 15.43 0.62 -9.47
N GLY A 151 14.66 1.55 -8.92
CA GLY A 151 13.22 1.42 -8.76
C GLY A 151 12.77 0.81 -7.43
N PHE A 152 13.67 0.59 -6.46
CA PHE A 152 13.40 -0.13 -5.21
C PHE A 152 13.31 0.78 -3.98
N ALA A 153 13.16 2.08 -4.16
CA ALA A 153 12.95 2.98 -3.03
C ALA A 153 11.58 2.78 -2.38
N ALA A 154 11.45 3.27 -1.14
CA ALA A 154 10.22 3.25 -0.36
C ALA A 154 9.76 1.84 0.11
N GLU A 155 10.63 0.85 0.14
CA GLU A 155 10.38 -0.47 0.77
C GLU A 155 10.36 -0.37 2.30
N ILE A 156 9.57 0.55 2.82
CA ILE A 156 9.52 0.94 4.23
C ILE A 156 9.08 -0.19 5.17
N GLY A 157 8.30 -1.15 4.65
CA GLY A 157 7.91 -2.34 5.40
C GLY A 157 9.10 -3.23 5.77
N HIS A 158 10.22 -3.09 5.06
CA HIS A 158 11.42 -3.92 5.28
C HIS A 158 12.55 -3.21 6.05
N ILE A 159 12.33 -1.99 6.56
CA ILE A 159 13.27 -1.41 7.52
C ILE A 159 13.32 -2.27 8.78
N ASN A 160 14.52 -2.46 9.35
CA ASN A 160 14.69 -3.26 10.55
C ASN A 160 14.40 -2.42 11.80
N ILE A 161 13.35 -2.75 12.55
CA ILE A 161 12.96 -2.08 13.79
C ILE A 161 13.22 -2.93 15.03
N VAL A 162 13.45 -4.23 14.86
CA VAL A 162 13.76 -5.17 15.95
C VAL A 162 14.92 -6.06 15.52
N PRO A 163 16.16 -5.74 15.91
CA PRO A 163 17.32 -6.58 15.61
C PRO A 163 17.06 -8.04 16.02
N ASP A 164 17.38 -8.98 15.11
CA ASP A 164 17.17 -10.42 15.29
C ASP A 164 15.72 -10.85 15.58
N GLY A 165 14.75 -9.98 15.31
CA GLY A 165 13.33 -10.18 15.59
C GLY A 165 12.65 -11.25 14.71
N ARG A 166 11.33 -11.11 14.49
CA ARG A 166 10.51 -12.05 13.73
C ARG A 166 11.05 -12.23 12.29
N PRO A 167 11.10 -13.47 11.75
CA PRO A 167 11.54 -13.70 10.38
C PRO A 167 10.59 -13.03 9.38
N CYS A 168 11.14 -12.46 8.30
CA CYS A 168 10.41 -11.81 7.22
C CYS A 168 10.51 -12.61 5.91
N GLY A 169 9.47 -12.51 5.07
CA GLY A 169 9.46 -13.12 3.73
C GLY A 169 10.56 -12.61 2.79
N CYS A 170 11.10 -11.40 3.05
CA CYS A 170 12.23 -10.84 2.29
C CYS A 170 13.58 -11.52 2.58
N GLY A 171 13.62 -12.52 3.45
CA GLY A 171 14.85 -13.24 3.87
C GLY A 171 15.56 -12.64 5.09
N LEU A 172 15.14 -11.47 5.55
CA LEU A 172 15.71 -10.79 6.73
C LEU A 172 14.89 -11.07 8.00
N ARG A 173 15.29 -10.46 9.10
CA ARG A 173 14.58 -10.53 10.39
C ARG A 173 14.32 -9.13 10.92
N GLY A 174 13.22 -8.97 11.69
CA GLY A 174 12.95 -7.73 12.41
C GLY A 174 12.36 -6.58 11.57
N CYS A 175 11.91 -6.86 10.36
CA CYS A 175 11.28 -5.88 9.47
C CYS A 175 10.01 -5.30 10.09
N LEU A 176 9.74 -4.01 9.86
CA LEU A 176 8.54 -3.28 10.33
C LEU A 176 7.25 -4.04 10.00
N GLU A 177 7.11 -4.57 8.81
CA GLU A 177 5.95 -5.33 8.37
C GLU A 177 5.58 -6.48 9.33
N ARG A 178 6.58 -7.12 9.95
CA ARG A 178 6.35 -8.26 10.86
C ARG A 178 5.74 -7.85 12.19
N TYR A 179 5.60 -6.53 12.45
CA TYR A 179 5.05 -5.96 13.67
C TYR A 179 3.88 -5.01 13.42
N ALA A 180 3.75 -4.46 12.19
CA ALA A 180 2.84 -3.36 11.88
C ALA A 180 1.81 -3.67 10.76
N SER A 181 1.75 -4.90 10.26
CA SER A 181 0.79 -5.33 9.23
C SER A 181 -0.46 -5.99 9.79
N GLY A 182 -1.47 -6.21 8.95
CA GLY A 182 -2.65 -7.03 9.28
C GLY A 182 -2.28 -8.48 9.63
N THR A 183 -1.26 -9.05 8.98
CA THR A 183 -0.69 -10.34 9.37
C THR A 183 -0.08 -10.28 10.77
N ALA A 184 0.67 -9.23 11.07
CA ALA A 184 1.27 -9.03 12.39
C ALA A 184 0.20 -8.85 13.48
N LEU A 185 -0.91 -8.19 13.17
CA LEU A 185 -2.04 -8.06 14.08
C LEU A 185 -2.63 -9.44 14.46
N GLY A 186 -2.81 -10.33 13.48
CA GLY A 186 -3.22 -11.71 13.71
C GLY A 186 -2.22 -12.49 14.58
N VAL A 187 -0.91 -12.31 14.34
CA VAL A 187 0.15 -12.93 15.16
C VAL A 187 0.09 -12.43 16.61
N ASN A 188 -0.13 -11.12 16.83
CA ASN A 188 -0.29 -10.58 18.19
C ASN A 188 -1.50 -11.19 18.90
N GLY A 189 -2.62 -11.38 18.21
CA GLY A 189 -3.81 -12.06 18.76
C GLY A 189 -3.54 -13.53 19.08
N TRP A 190 -2.84 -14.25 18.19
CA TRP A 190 -2.45 -15.63 18.43
C TRP A 190 -1.51 -15.77 19.64
N GLU A 191 -0.53 -14.88 19.78
CA GLU A 191 0.36 -14.87 20.96
C GLU A 191 -0.43 -14.67 22.26
N LEU A 192 -1.39 -13.73 22.28
CA LEU A 192 -2.26 -13.55 23.46
C LEU A 192 -3.12 -14.78 23.73
N ALA A 193 -3.73 -15.37 22.73
CA ALA A 193 -4.54 -16.58 22.86
C ALA A 193 -3.72 -17.76 23.39
N LYS A 194 -2.45 -17.90 23.00
CA LYS A 194 -1.55 -18.96 23.46
C LYS A 194 -1.14 -18.80 24.93
N PHE A 195 -0.84 -17.59 25.36
CA PHE A 195 -0.28 -17.36 26.71
C PHE A 195 -1.31 -16.86 27.74
N ARG A 196 -2.44 -16.32 27.28
CA ARG A 196 -3.50 -15.73 28.10
C ARG A 196 -4.87 -16.02 27.48
N PRO A 197 -5.27 -17.32 27.32
CA PRO A 197 -6.47 -17.71 26.57
C PRO A 197 -7.76 -17.08 27.11
N ASP A 198 -7.92 -17.02 28.44
CA ASP A 198 -9.11 -16.40 29.06
C ASP A 198 -9.22 -14.91 28.73
N TYR A 199 -8.09 -14.20 28.66
CA TYR A 199 -8.03 -12.79 28.30
C TYR A 199 -8.33 -12.56 26.81
N ALA A 200 -7.94 -13.49 25.94
CA ALA A 200 -8.16 -13.44 24.50
C ALA A 200 -9.44 -14.21 24.05
N ALA A 201 -10.32 -14.57 24.98
CA ALA A 201 -11.47 -15.43 24.72
C ALA A 201 -12.36 -14.91 23.57
N ARG A 202 -12.59 -13.59 23.49
CA ARG A 202 -13.41 -13.01 22.43
C ARG A 202 -12.74 -13.10 21.05
N ILE A 203 -11.43 -12.91 20.96
CA ILE A 203 -10.66 -13.08 19.71
C ILE A 203 -10.75 -14.53 19.24
N ILE A 204 -10.61 -15.50 20.17
CA ILE A 204 -10.72 -16.94 19.89
C ILE A 204 -12.12 -17.26 19.37
N GLU A 205 -13.17 -16.79 20.03
CA GLU A 205 -14.57 -16.99 19.61
C GLU A 205 -14.81 -16.49 18.17
N LEU A 206 -14.38 -15.26 17.85
CA LEU A 206 -14.48 -14.66 16.51
C LEU A 206 -13.62 -15.38 15.45
N SER A 207 -12.72 -16.25 15.88
CA SER A 207 -11.91 -17.12 15.02
C SER A 207 -12.49 -18.53 14.87
N GLY A 208 -13.75 -18.74 15.29
CA GLY A 208 -14.43 -20.02 15.24
C GLY A 208 -13.98 -21.00 16.33
N GLY A 209 -13.48 -20.50 17.45
CA GLY A 209 -13.03 -21.28 18.59
C GLY A 209 -11.61 -21.91 18.44
N ASP A 210 -10.93 -21.67 17.32
CA ASP A 210 -9.60 -22.21 17.06
C ASP A 210 -8.54 -21.07 17.08
N PRO A 211 -7.64 -21.05 18.08
CA PRO A 211 -6.57 -20.04 18.17
C PRO A 211 -5.66 -20.00 16.94
N ASN A 212 -5.49 -21.12 16.21
CA ASN A 212 -4.65 -21.17 15.03
C ASN A 212 -5.27 -20.48 13.81
N ARG A 213 -6.56 -20.15 13.86
CA ARG A 213 -7.30 -19.43 12.82
C ARG A 213 -7.42 -17.93 13.10
N ILE A 214 -6.79 -17.44 14.16
CA ILE A 214 -6.81 -16.01 14.48
C ILE A 214 -6.15 -15.21 13.33
N SER A 215 -6.92 -14.26 12.83
CA SER A 215 -6.51 -13.34 11.78
C SER A 215 -6.60 -11.89 12.25
N GLY A 216 -5.94 -10.97 11.53
CA GLY A 216 -6.08 -9.54 11.80
C GLY A 216 -7.54 -9.07 11.75
N LYS A 217 -8.38 -9.68 10.88
CA LYS A 217 -9.82 -9.36 10.79
C LYS A 217 -10.56 -9.73 12.08
N ALA A 218 -10.28 -10.90 12.67
CA ALA A 218 -10.89 -11.31 13.94
C ALA A 218 -10.49 -10.38 15.09
N VAL A 219 -9.19 -10.01 15.16
CA VAL A 219 -8.70 -9.03 16.12
C VAL A 219 -9.37 -7.67 15.92
N THR A 220 -9.51 -7.19 14.68
CA THR A 220 -10.19 -5.92 14.39
C THR A 220 -11.67 -5.95 14.79
N ALA A 221 -12.35 -7.07 14.55
CA ALA A 221 -13.76 -7.23 14.97
C ALA A 221 -13.89 -7.14 16.50
N ALA A 222 -13.06 -7.85 17.24
CA ALA A 222 -13.04 -7.78 18.71
C ALA A 222 -12.69 -6.36 19.22
N ALA A 223 -11.72 -5.70 18.57
CA ALA A 223 -11.32 -4.34 18.96
C ALA A 223 -12.46 -3.32 18.76
N ARG A 224 -13.27 -3.45 17.71
CA ARG A 224 -14.47 -2.62 17.48
C ARG A 224 -15.53 -2.81 18.55
N GLU A 225 -15.56 -3.96 19.22
CA GLU A 225 -16.42 -4.24 20.38
C GLU A 225 -15.82 -3.73 21.70
N GLY A 226 -14.61 -3.18 21.69
CA GLY A 226 -13.89 -2.70 22.88
C GLY A 226 -13.17 -3.79 23.66
N ASP A 227 -12.93 -4.97 23.07
CA ASP A 227 -12.21 -6.06 23.73
C ASP A 227 -10.80 -5.66 24.13
N PRO A 228 -10.41 -5.79 25.43
CA PRO A 228 -9.12 -5.28 25.90
C PRO A 228 -7.90 -6.02 25.31
N ALA A 229 -8.03 -7.32 25.01
CA ALA A 229 -6.95 -8.08 24.39
C ALA A 229 -6.72 -7.63 22.93
N ALA A 230 -7.80 -7.37 22.20
CA ALA A 230 -7.72 -6.87 20.84
C ALA A 230 -7.16 -5.43 20.80
N LEU A 231 -7.56 -4.58 21.74
CA LEU A 231 -6.99 -3.23 21.89
C LEU A 231 -5.50 -3.29 22.26
N GLU A 232 -5.07 -4.27 23.11
CA GLU A 232 -3.64 -4.52 23.38
C GLU A 232 -2.88 -4.90 22.10
N CYS A 233 -3.47 -5.71 21.21
CA CYS A 233 -2.86 -6.04 19.91
C CYS A 233 -2.62 -4.78 19.04
N TYR A 234 -3.61 -3.88 19.00
CA TYR A 234 -3.47 -2.59 18.30
C TYR A 234 -2.43 -1.67 18.96
N ALA A 235 -2.38 -1.63 20.29
CA ALA A 235 -1.35 -0.87 21.00
C ALA A 235 0.08 -1.37 20.71
N ARG A 236 0.27 -2.71 20.60
CA ARG A 236 1.55 -3.30 20.18
C ARG A 236 1.92 -2.92 18.75
N LEU A 237 0.98 -3.05 17.83
CA LEU A 237 1.13 -2.66 16.43
C LEU A 237 1.43 -1.16 16.31
N GLY A 238 0.65 -0.32 17.00
CA GLY A 238 0.80 1.13 16.98
C GLY A 238 2.17 1.59 17.48
N ARG A 239 2.71 0.94 18.52
CA ARG A 239 4.08 1.22 18.98
C ARG A 239 5.12 0.92 17.91
N ALA A 240 5.04 -0.24 17.26
CA ALA A 240 5.98 -0.63 16.22
C ALA A 240 5.90 0.30 15.00
N LEU A 241 4.68 0.58 14.54
CA LEU A 241 4.47 1.48 13.40
C LEU A 241 4.91 2.90 13.72
N GLY A 242 4.48 3.45 14.86
CA GLY A 242 4.82 4.81 15.26
C GLY A 242 6.34 5.03 15.42
N GLN A 243 7.06 4.03 15.96
CA GLN A 243 8.53 4.06 16.01
C GLN A 243 9.11 4.07 14.58
N GLY A 244 8.71 3.15 13.70
CA GLY A 244 9.22 3.10 12.33
C GLY A 244 8.93 4.39 11.54
N LEU A 245 7.75 4.99 11.74
CA LEU A 245 7.42 6.29 11.16
C LEU A 245 8.29 7.42 11.70
N ALA A 246 8.66 7.40 12.98
CA ALA A 246 9.54 8.40 13.57
C ALA A 246 10.97 8.29 13.02
N ASP A 247 11.48 7.07 12.81
CA ASP A 247 12.77 6.82 12.19
C ASP A 247 12.78 7.31 10.73
N LEU A 248 11.74 7.02 9.98
CA LEU A 248 11.57 7.53 8.61
C LEU A 248 11.44 9.06 8.57
N ALA A 249 10.69 9.66 9.51
CA ALA A 249 10.57 11.11 9.58
C ALA A 249 11.88 11.82 9.95
N ALA A 250 12.77 11.15 10.69
CA ALA A 250 14.11 11.68 10.98
C ALA A 250 15.01 11.73 9.74
N VAL A 251 14.74 10.90 8.72
CA VAL A 251 15.50 10.82 7.46
C VAL A 251 14.87 11.67 6.35
N LEU A 252 13.54 11.66 6.24
CA LEU A 252 12.80 12.23 5.11
C LEU A 252 12.25 13.63 5.38
N ASP A 253 12.05 13.98 6.65
CA ASP A 253 11.43 15.24 7.11
C ASP A 253 10.12 15.59 6.35
N PRO A 254 9.11 14.70 6.34
CA PRO A 254 7.90 14.92 5.57
C PRO A 254 7.02 16.00 6.22
N GLU A 255 6.23 16.70 5.40
CA GLU A 255 5.20 17.64 5.88
C GLU A 255 3.97 16.93 6.43
N VAL A 256 3.72 15.71 5.97
CA VAL A 256 2.57 14.87 6.36
C VAL A 256 2.89 13.39 6.15
N ILE A 257 2.34 12.55 7.02
CA ILE A 257 2.33 11.09 6.86
C ILE A 257 0.88 10.66 6.60
N VAL A 258 0.64 9.94 5.51
CA VAL A 258 -0.69 9.42 5.16
C VAL A 258 -0.69 7.91 5.29
N MET A 259 -1.58 7.37 6.11
CA MET A 259 -1.83 5.93 6.21
C MET A 259 -3.00 5.53 5.33
N THR A 260 -2.82 4.54 4.46
CA THR A 260 -3.83 4.00 3.55
C THR A 260 -3.91 2.48 3.64
N GLY A 261 -4.84 1.86 2.92
CA GLY A 261 -5.08 0.42 2.91
C GLY A 261 -6.11 -0.06 3.92
N GLY A 262 -6.53 -1.32 3.78
CA GLY A 262 -7.69 -1.86 4.50
C GLY A 262 -7.62 -1.80 6.03
N MET A 263 -6.44 -1.73 6.62
CA MET A 263 -6.32 -1.59 8.08
C MET A 263 -6.77 -0.22 8.60
N THR A 264 -6.76 0.82 7.76
CA THR A 264 -7.20 2.17 8.15
C THR A 264 -8.69 2.26 8.42
N GLU A 265 -9.49 1.27 7.99
CA GLU A 265 -10.91 1.14 8.35
C GLU A 265 -11.14 0.95 9.87
N ALA A 266 -10.11 0.63 10.64
CA ALA A 266 -10.17 0.61 12.09
C ALA A 266 -10.25 2.02 12.71
N GLY A 267 -9.97 3.07 11.91
CA GLY A 267 -10.10 4.46 12.32
C GLY A 267 -9.27 4.81 13.55
N PRO A 268 -9.89 5.41 14.60
CA PRO A 268 -9.17 5.81 15.81
C PRO A 268 -8.46 4.66 16.53
N ILE A 269 -8.97 3.43 16.44
CA ILE A 269 -8.36 2.24 17.07
C ILE A 269 -6.92 2.02 16.56
N LEU A 270 -6.66 2.32 15.29
CA LEU A 270 -5.33 2.29 14.69
C LEU A 270 -4.60 3.63 14.87
N LEU A 271 -5.26 4.74 14.54
CA LEU A 271 -4.63 6.06 14.43
C LEU A 271 -4.07 6.56 15.77
N GLU A 272 -4.83 6.41 16.85
CA GLU A 272 -4.44 6.92 18.17
C GLU A 272 -3.15 6.29 18.70
N PRO A 273 -3.00 4.95 18.77
CA PRO A 273 -1.76 4.35 19.26
C PRO A 273 -0.57 4.61 18.34
N VAL A 274 -0.78 4.70 17.01
CA VAL A 274 0.28 5.05 16.05
C VAL A 274 0.76 6.47 16.29
N THR A 275 -0.15 7.44 16.36
CA THR A 275 0.20 8.85 16.55
C THR A 275 0.87 9.10 17.90
N ALA A 276 0.39 8.45 18.97
CA ALA A 276 1.00 8.54 20.29
C ALA A 276 2.43 8.02 20.28
N ALA A 277 2.66 6.85 19.68
CA ALA A 277 4.00 6.27 19.57
C ALA A 277 4.91 7.09 18.65
N PHE A 278 4.41 7.57 17.52
CA PHE A 278 5.14 8.46 16.61
C PHE A 278 5.66 9.69 17.34
N ARG A 279 4.79 10.41 18.05
CA ARG A 279 5.18 11.60 18.83
C ARG A 279 6.21 11.29 19.90
N ALA A 280 6.09 10.14 20.58
CA ALA A 280 7.01 9.73 21.64
C ALA A 280 8.43 9.40 21.13
N HIS A 281 8.55 8.94 19.88
CA HIS A 281 9.85 8.55 19.29
C HIS A 281 10.41 9.58 18.31
N LEU A 282 9.63 10.62 17.96
CA LEU A 282 10.04 11.61 16.97
C LEU A 282 11.18 12.50 17.49
N THR A 283 12.31 12.47 16.80
CA THR A 283 13.47 13.31 17.11
C THR A 283 13.11 14.80 17.09
N ALA A 284 13.54 15.52 18.11
CA ALA A 284 13.32 16.97 18.28
C ALA A 284 11.84 17.41 18.27
N HIS A 285 10.91 16.51 18.66
CA HIS A 285 9.46 16.76 18.61
C HIS A 285 9.02 18.09 19.25
N ALA A 286 9.72 18.56 20.28
CA ALA A 286 9.37 19.83 20.95
C ALA A 286 9.84 21.10 20.20
N ARG A 287 10.61 20.95 19.11
CA ARG A 287 11.26 22.07 18.38
C ARG A 287 10.98 22.12 16.90
N ARG A 288 10.46 21.03 16.34
CA ARG A 288 10.09 20.94 14.92
C ARG A 288 8.61 21.24 14.72
N PRO A 289 8.17 21.67 13.51
CA PRO A 289 6.75 21.72 13.17
C PRO A 289 6.09 20.37 13.40
N GLU A 290 4.80 20.38 13.74
CA GLU A 290 4.02 19.15 13.86
C GLU A 290 3.93 18.46 12.48
N ILE A 291 4.20 17.15 12.46
CA ILE A 291 3.97 16.30 11.30
C ILE A 291 2.65 15.57 11.56
N PRO A 292 1.56 15.91 10.88
CA PRO A 292 0.30 15.19 11.04
C PRO A 292 0.38 13.79 10.47
N VAL A 293 -0.22 12.83 11.19
CA VAL A 293 -0.46 11.46 10.71
C VAL A 293 -1.95 11.36 10.39
N LEU A 294 -2.28 11.17 9.11
CA LEU A 294 -3.64 11.20 8.60
C LEU A 294 -4.03 9.83 8.03
N ILE A 295 -5.33 9.56 8.01
CA ILE A 295 -5.90 8.42 7.27
C ILE A 295 -6.22 8.88 5.85
N SER A 296 -6.01 8.00 4.88
CA SER A 296 -6.32 8.11 3.46
C SER A 296 -7.71 8.68 3.17
N SER A 297 -7.79 9.50 2.13
CA SER A 297 -9.03 10.02 1.58
C SER A 297 -9.23 9.74 0.09
N ALA A 298 -8.24 9.18 -0.63
CA ALA A 298 -8.34 8.90 -2.07
C ALA A 298 -9.20 7.65 -2.40
N GLY A 299 -9.62 6.87 -1.40
CA GLY A 299 -10.55 5.76 -1.59
C GLY A 299 -9.93 4.47 -2.18
N GLN A 300 -10.82 3.53 -2.56
CA GLN A 300 -10.41 2.20 -3.02
C GLN A 300 -9.74 2.18 -4.40
N ASP A 301 -9.96 3.20 -5.21
CA ASP A 301 -9.42 3.31 -6.57
C ASP A 301 -8.07 4.06 -6.62
N ALA A 302 -7.45 4.34 -5.46
CA ALA A 302 -6.19 5.08 -5.37
C ALA A 302 -5.08 4.47 -6.25
N GLY A 303 -4.96 3.14 -6.33
CA GLY A 303 -3.98 2.45 -7.16
C GLY A 303 -4.13 2.79 -8.65
N LEU A 304 -5.35 2.67 -9.18
CA LEU A 304 -5.60 2.99 -10.59
C LEU A 304 -5.51 4.52 -10.88
N VAL A 305 -5.97 5.35 -9.94
CA VAL A 305 -5.88 6.83 -10.08
C VAL A 305 -4.43 7.28 -10.16
N GLY A 306 -3.60 6.78 -9.24
CA GLY A 306 -2.18 7.12 -9.23
C GLY A 306 -1.42 6.58 -10.44
N ALA A 307 -1.71 5.34 -10.87
CA ALA A 307 -1.12 4.77 -12.07
C ALA A 307 -1.45 5.60 -13.31
N ALA A 308 -2.72 6.03 -13.48
CA ALA A 308 -3.14 6.88 -14.58
C ALA A 308 -2.42 8.23 -14.59
N ASP A 309 -2.37 8.92 -13.44
CA ASP A 309 -1.72 10.23 -13.34
C ASP A 309 -0.21 10.12 -13.58
N LEU A 310 0.45 9.10 -13.04
CA LEU A 310 1.86 8.83 -13.31
C LEU A 310 2.16 8.51 -14.78
N ALA A 311 1.24 7.89 -15.51
CA ALA A 311 1.39 7.66 -16.95
C ALA A 311 1.26 8.94 -17.75
N ARG A 312 0.38 9.86 -17.33
CA ARG A 312 0.20 11.17 -17.96
C ARG A 312 1.44 12.04 -17.82
N GLN A 313 2.14 11.96 -16.68
CA GLN A 313 3.32 12.77 -16.37
C GLN A 313 4.64 12.16 -16.87
N ALA A 314 4.63 10.95 -17.39
CA ALA A 314 5.85 10.36 -17.94
C ALA A 314 6.23 11.07 -19.24
N ASP A 315 7.39 11.68 -19.27
CA ASP A 315 8.03 12.25 -20.46
C ASP A 315 8.62 11.14 -21.35
#